data_9c8d863371c1d6c01e962d994d947e87
#
_entry.id   9c8d863371c1d6c01e962d994d947e87
#
_cell.length_a   1.000
_cell.length_b   1.000
_cell.length_c   1.000
_cell.angle_alpha   90.00
_cell.angle_beta   90.00
_cell.angle_gamma   90.00
#
_symmetry.space_group_name_H-M   'P 1'
#
loop_
_entity.id
_entity.type
_entity.pdbx_description
1 polymer ?
#
loop_
_entity_poly.entity_id
_entity_poly.type
_entity_poly.pdbx_seq_one_letter_code
_entity_poly.pdbx_strand_id
1 'polypeptide(L)'
;MAVNKNGIVVLGAVFVDIKGFPEDIYVPDGRNAGHVEYIHGGVSRNVVEDIANLELRPTFLGIADNTALGEDVVRKLQRHKVNTEYMKEIPNGMGTWLAVFDHNGDLAGSISQRPNLMPILNILEENGDEIIENCDSVVAEIDMDKEIIKKLVQ
;
A
#
# COMPACT_ATOMS: atom_id res chain seq x y z
N MET A 1 -7.03 30.93 12.03
CA MET A 1 -5.87 30.53 11.19
C MET A 1 -6.44 29.74 10.03
N ALA A 2 -6.18 30.12 8.79
CA ALA A 2 -6.64 29.36 7.65
C ALA A 2 -5.97 27.97 7.71
N VAL A 3 -6.74 26.93 7.84
CA VAL A 3 -6.28 25.57 7.70
C VAL A 3 -5.73 25.47 6.27
N ASN A 4 -4.46 25.14 6.13
CA ASN A 4 -3.85 24.92 4.83
C ASN A 4 -4.57 23.72 4.20
N LYS A 5 -5.48 23.98 3.27
CA LYS A 5 -6.26 22.97 2.53
C LYS A 5 -5.44 22.27 1.45
N ASN A 6 -4.15 22.05 1.65
CA ASN A 6 -3.32 21.36 0.67
C ASN A 6 -3.27 19.89 0.99
N GLY A 7 -4.45 19.23 0.96
CA GLY A 7 -4.55 17.82 1.24
C GLY A 7 -4.82 17.02 -0.03
N ILE A 8 -3.92 16.09 -0.36
CA ILE A 8 -4.20 15.02 -1.32
C ILE A 8 -4.48 13.77 -0.49
N VAL A 9 -5.65 13.19 -0.69
CA VAL A 9 -6.03 11.94 -0.03
C VAL A 9 -5.79 10.79 -0.99
N VAL A 10 -5.08 9.77 -0.55
CA VAL A 10 -4.81 8.55 -1.34
C VAL A 10 -5.43 7.37 -0.63
N LEU A 11 -6.19 6.56 -1.36
CA LEU A 11 -6.82 5.34 -0.85
C LEU A 11 -6.29 4.12 -1.59
N GLY A 12 -5.98 3.05 -0.87
CA GLY A 12 -5.69 1.78 -1.51
C GLY A 12 -4.89 0.81 -0.66
N ALA A 13 -4.39 -0.21 -1.33
CA ALA A 13 -3.73 -1.32 -0.70
C ALA A 13 -2.26 -1.03 -0.36
N VAL A 14 -1.83 -1.67 0.72
CA VAL A 14 -0.42 -1.87 1.05
C VAL A 14 -0.07 -3.32 0.74
N PHE A 15 1.07 -3.55 0.14
CA PHE A 15 1.62 -4.87 -0.15
C PHE A 15 3.01 -5.05 0.45
N VAL A 16 3.36 -6.28 0.71
CA VAL A 16 4.74 -6.72 0.84
C VAL A 16 5.08 -7.57 -0.38
N ASP A 17 6.08 -7.14 -1.12
CA ASP A 17 6.64 -7.88 -2.23
C ASP A 17 7.77 -8.76 -1.71
N ILE A 18 7.62 -10.08 -1.86
CA ILE A 18 8.62 -11.08 -1.51
C ILE A 18 9.23 -11.56 -2.82
N LYS A 19 10.49 -11.24 -3.04
CA LYS A 19 11.19 -11.51 -4.30
C LYS A 19 12.35 -12.47 -4.06
N GLY A 20 12.34 -13.59 -4.76
CA GLY A 20 13.42 -14.60 -4.72
C GLY A 20 14.28 -14.54 -5.97
N PHE A 21 15.60 -14.49 -5.79
CA PHE A 21 16.59 -14.46 -6.88
C PHE A 21 17.57 -15.63 -6.70
N PRO A 22 17.76 -16.49 -7.72
CA PRO A 22 18.75 -17.57 -7.66
C PRO A 22 20.17 -17.01 -7.80
N GLU A 23 21.15 -17.68 -7.18
CA GLU A 23 22.57 -17.37 -7.35
C GLU A 23 23.14 -17.88 -8.68
N ASP A 24 22.57 -18.98 -9.18
CA ASP A 24 22.98 -19.66 -10.40
C ASP A 24 21.81 -19.79 -11.38
N ILE A 25 21.99 -20.63 -12.40
CA ILE A 25 20.94 -20.95 -13.38
C ILE A 25 19.70 -21.47 -12.64
N TYR A 26 18.57 -20.80 -12.85
CA TYR A 26 17.30 -21.19 -12.26
C TYR A 26 16.85 -22.58 -12.74
N VAL A 27 16.62 -23.49 -11.82
CA VAL A 27 16.13 -24.83 -12.09
C VAL A 27 14.65 -24.91 -11.72
N PRO A 28 13.72 -24.95 -12.71
CA PRO A 28 12.31 -25.19 -12.44
C PRO A 28 12.12 -26.51 -11.68
N ASP A 29 11.12 -26.57 -10.80
CA ASP A 29 10.80 -27.75 -9.99
C ASP A 29 11.94 -28.24 -9.06
N GLY A 30 12.99 -27.42 -8.92
CA GLY A 30 14.17 -27.72 -8.12
C GLY A 30 14.34 -26.80 -6.91
N ARG A 31 15.31 -27.14 -6.07
CA ARG A 31 15.77 -26.24 -4.99
C ARG A 31 16.87 -25.35 -5.55
N ASN A 32 16.62 -24.04 -5.56
CA ASN A 32 17.60 -23.04 -5.96
C ASN A 32 18.19 -22.36 -4.72
N ALA A 33 19.50 -22.31 -4.62
CA ALA A 33 20.17 -21.41 -3.68
C ALA A 33 20.05 -19.98 -4.18
N GLY A 34 19.91 -19.01 -3.26
CA GLY A 34 19.72 -17.62 -3.65
C GLY A 34 19.43 -16.72 -2.46
N HIS A 35 18.96 -15.53 -2.75
CA HIS A 35 18.53 -14.58 -1.73
C HIS A 35 17.04 -14.19 -1.90
N VAL A 36 16.46 -13.70 -0.82
CA VAL A 36 15.06 -13.26 -0.77
C VAL A 36 15.03 -11.83 -0.25
N GLU A 37 14.29 -10.99 -0.95
CA GLU A 37 14.07 -9.60 -0.57
C GLU A 37 12.62 -9.39 -0.13
N TYR A 38 12.44 -8.52 0.86
CA TYR A 38 11.14 -8.03 1.32
C TYR A 38 11.06 -6.54 1.03
N ILE A 39 10.14 -6.13 0.18
CA ILE A 39 10.01 -4.76 -0.27
C ILE A 39 8.58 -4.30 0.00
N HIS A 40 8.43 -3.09 0.53
CA HIS A 40 7.11 -2.48 0.66
C HIS A 40 6.55 -2.15 -0.73
N GLY A 41 5.42 -2.72 -1.05
CA GLY A 41 4.70 -2.57 -2.30
C GLY A 41 3.31 -1.95 -2.13
N GLY A 42 2.52 -2.09 -3.17
CA GLY A 42 1.19 -1.50 -3.29
C GLY A 42 1.21 -0.20 -4.10
N VAL A 43 0.37 -0.14 -5.13
CA VAL A 43 0.34 1.01 -6.04
C VAL A 43 0.00 2.29 -5.28
N SER A 44 -1.06 2.30 -4.49
CA SER A 44 -1.44 3.49 -3.70
C SER A 44 -0.40 3.85 -2.65
N ARG A 45 0.25 2.86 -2.01
CA ARG A 45 1.33 3.15 -1.08
C ARG A 45 2.52 3.82 -1.80
N ASN A 46 2.88 3.37 -3.00
CA ASN A 46 3.92 4.01 -3.80
C ASN A 46 3.52 5.43 -4.19
N VAL A 47 2.30 5.62 -4.68
CA VAL A 47 1.78 6.93 -5.08
C VAL A 47 1.80 7.93 -3.91
N VAL A 48 1.38 7.54 -2.72
CA VAL A 48 1.38 8.45 -1.56
C VAL A 48 2.80 8.82 -1.13
N GLU A 49 3.76 7.89 -1.23
CA GLU A 49 5.18 8.17 -0.96
C GLU A 49 5.76 9.14 -1.99
N ASP A 50 5.44 8.96 -3.28
CA ASP A 50 5.89 9.85 -4.35
C ASP A 50 5.31 11.27 -4.21
N ILE A 51 4.02 11.39 -3.87
CA ILE A 51 3.40 12.68 -3.55
C ILE A 51 4.11 13.35 -2.37
N ALA A 52 4.44 12.60 -1.33
CA ALA A 52 5.15 13.12 -0.17
C ALA A 52 6.58 13.56 -0.51
N ASN A 53 7.26 12.85 -1.42
CA ASN A 53 8.58 13.23 -1.93
C ASN A 53 8.58 14.54 -2.74
N LEU A 54 7.43 14.94 -3.27
CA LEU A 54 7.22 16.26 -3.89
C LEU A 54 6.94 17.37 -2.85
N GLU A 55 7.21 17.10 -1.58
CA GLU A 55 6.98 18.01 -0.42
C GLU A 55 5.49 18.35 -0.18
N LEU A 56 4.59 17.67 -0.83
CA LEU A 56 3.17 17.67 -0.51
C LEU A 56 2.93 16.79 0.72
N ARG A 57 1.89 17.09 1.48
CA ARG A 57 1.56 16.34 2.72
C ARG A 57 0.29 15.52 2.53
N PRO A 58 0.39 14.38 1.85
CA PRO A 58 -0.78 13.55 1.60
C PRO A 58 -1.27 12.85 2.86
N THR A 59 -2.56 12.52 2.87
CA THR A 59 -3.18 11.61 3.83
C THR A 59 -3.40 10.26 3.15
N PHE A 60 -3.03 9.19 3.82
CA PHE A 60 -3.21 7.83 3.30
C PHE A 60 -4.28 7.07 4.07
N LEU A 61 -5.29 6.60 3.36
CA LEU A 61 -6.30 5.68 3.83
C LEU A 61 -5.95 4.27 3.33
N GLY A 62 -5.27 3.53 4.15
CA GLY A 62 -4.81 2.18 3.85
C GLY A 62 -4.91 1.28 5.08
N ILE A 63 -4.66 0.01 4.83
CA ILE A 63 -4.66 -1.00 5.89
C ILE A 63 -3.26 -1.60 5.95
N ALA A 64 -2.71 -1.68 7.15
CA ALA A 64 -1.44 -2.36 7.42
C ALA A 64 -1.66 -3.60 8.28
N ASP A 65 -0.69 -4.51 8.32
CA ASP A 65 -0.68 -5.61 9.26
C ASP A 65 -0.31 -5.13 10.65
N ASN A 66 -0.84 -5.79 11.66
CA ASN A 66 -0.41 -5.63 13.06
C ASN A 66 0.85 -6.47 13.37
N THR A 67 1.82 -6.44 12.47
CA THR A 67 3.10 -7.16 12.53
C THR A 67 4.25 -6.16 12.42
N ALA A 68 5.46 -6.62 12.70
CA ALA A 68 6.66 -5.79 12.54
C ALA A 68 6.82 -5.22 11.13
N LEU A 69 6.39 -5.94 10.08
CA LEU A 69 6.39 -5.45 8.70
C LEU A 69 5.37 -4.34 8.50
N GLY A 70 4.16 -4.48 9.04
CA GLY A 70 3.13 -3.45 8.97
C GLY A 70 3.54 -2.17 9.72
N GLU A 71 4.07 -2.32 10.93
CA GLU A 71 4.61 -1.20 11.70
C GLU A 71 5.75 -0.47 10.94
N ASP A 72 6.60 -1.22 10.22
CA ASP A 72 7.69 -0.64 9.45
C ASP A 72 7.18 0.17 8.25
N VAL A 73 6.15 -0.31 7.56
CA VAL A 73 5.46 0.45 6.49
C VAL A 73 4.93 1.78 7.04
N VAL A 74 4.19 1.74 8.14
CA VAL A 74 3.60 2.95 8.75
C VAL A 74 4.70 3.93 9.15
N ARG A 75 5.75 3.46 9.82
CA ARG A 75 6.90 4.29 10.18
C ARG A 75 7.60 4.91 8.98
N LYS A 76 7.75 4.15 7.89
CA LYS A 76 8.36 4.67 6.66
C LYS A 76 7.52 5.79 6.08
N LEU A 77 6.21 5.61 5.96
CA LEU A 77 5.30 6.65 5.48
C LEU A 77 5.35 7.91 6.35
N GLN A 78 5.37 7.76 7.68
CA GLN A 78 5.49 8.88 8.62
C GLN A 78 6.82 9.65 8.46
N ARG A 79 7.93 8.95 8.22
CA ARG A 79 9.22 9.59 7.93
C ARG A 79 9.17 10.45 6.66
N HIS A 80 8.40 10.03 5.67
CA HIS A 80 8.11 10.81 4.45
C HIS A 80 7.03 11.88 4.65
N LYS A 81 6.59 12.11 5.90
CA LYS A 81 5.57 13.12 6.26
C LYS A 81 4.18 12.86 5.66
N VAL A 82 3.87 11.61 5.39
CA VAL A 82 2.51 11.17 5.08
C VAL A 82 1.69 11.20 6.37
N ASN A 83 0.48 11.76 6.31
CA ASN A 83 -0.48 11.62 7.39
C ASN A 83 -1.07 10.20 7.37
N THR A 84 -0.81 9.43 8.42
CA THR A 84 -1.26 8.05 8.59
C THR A 84 -2.34 7.90 9.67
N GLU A 85 -2.95 9.00 10.11
CA GLU A 85 -3.93 9.04 11.21
C GLU A 85 -5.11 8.10 10.97
N TYR A 86 -5.55 7.97 9.71
CA TYR A 86 -6.69 7.14 9.32
C TYR A 86 -6.30 5.73 8.87
N MET A 87 -5.03 5.37 8.91
CA MET A 87 -4.63 3.98 8.65
C MET A 87 -5.12 3.07 9.78
N LYS A 88 -5.54 1.86 9.39
CA LYS A 88 -5.88 0.80 10.35
C LYS A 88 -4.82 -0.30 10.31
N GLU A 89 -4.50 -0.83 11.49
CA GLU A 89 -3.62 -1.99 11.62
C GLU A 89 -4.46 -3.19 12.08
N ILE A 90 -4.55 -4.19 11.22
CA ILE A 90 -5.35 -5.39 11.48
C ILE A 90 -4.58 -6.65 11.07
N PRO A 91 -4.92 -7.82 11.60
CA PRO A 91 -4.34 -9.08 11.13
C PRO A 91 -4.59 -9.29 9.63
N ASN A 92 -3.54 -9.60 8.88
CA ASN A 92 -3.58 -9.78 7.41
C ASN A 92 -4.11 -8.55 6.66
N GLY A 93 -3.82 -7.35 7.13
CA GLY A 93 -4.26 -6.10 6.51
C GLY A 93 -3.51 -5.74 5.23
N MET A 94 -2.32 -6.30 5.02
CA MET A 94 -1.54 -6.09 3.80
C MET A 94 -1.71 -7.23 2.81
N GLY A 95 -1.58 -6.91 1.52
CA GLY A 95 -1.43 -7.92 0.48
C GLY A 95 0.00 -8.45 0.41
N THR A 96 0.18 -9.57 -0.29
CA THR A 96 1.48 -10.16 -0.53
C THR A 96 1.63 -10.49 -2.01
N TRP A 97 2.74 -10.07 -2.60
CA TRP A 97 3.15 -10.54 -3.90
C TRP A 97 4.43 -11.34 -3.76
N LEU A 98 4.32 -12.66 -3.96
CA LEU A 98 5.45 -13.57 -3.99
C LEU A 98 5.89 -13.75 -5.42
N ALA A 99 7.14 -13.43 -5.73
CA ALA A 99 7.72 -13.56 -7.07
C ALA A 99 9.04 -14.30 -7.04
N VAL A 100 9.24 -15.18 -8.00
CA VAL A 100 10.52 -15.87 -8.24
C VAL A 100 11.04 -15.39 -9.59
N PHE A 101 12.27 -14.95 -9.61
CA PHE A 101 12.98 -14.53 -10.82
C PHE A 101 13.97 -15.61 -11.26
N ASP A 102 14.27 -15.63 -12.52
CA ASP A 102 15.34 -16.47 -13.06
C ASP A 102 16.69 -15.75 -12.99
N HIS A 103 17.73 -16.40 -13.45
CA HIS A 103 19.10 -15.88 -13.48
C HIS A 103 19.32 -14.70 -14.45
N ASN A 104 18.39 -14.44 -15.36
CA ASN A 104 18.38 -13.26 -16.25
C ASN A 104 17.64 -12.08 -15.63
N GLY A 105 16.95 -12.30 -14.50
CA GLY A 105 16.07 -11.31 -13.87
C GLY A 105 14.65 -11.32 -14.45
N ASP A 106 14.29 -12.32 -15.25
CA ASP A 106 12.94 -12.47 -15.77
C ASP A 106 12.05 -13.19 -14.75
N LEU A 107 10.77 -12.83 -14.73
CA LEU A 107 9.79 -13.42 -13.82
C LEU A 107 9.51 -14.87 -14.20
N ALA A 108 9.96 -15.82 -13.38
CA ALA A 108 9.70 -17.26 -13.56
C ALA A 108 8.29 -17.65 -13.07
N GLY A 109 7.78 -16.98 -12.04
CA GLY A 109 6.43 -17.22 -11.53
C GLY A 109 6.09 -16.31 -10.36
N SER A 110 4.78 -16.09 -10.12
CA SER A 110 4.33 -15.28 -9.00
C SER A 110 2.98 -15.72 -8.47
N ILE A 111 2.72 -15.37 -7.21
CA ILE A 111 1.41 -15.51 -6.55
C ILE A 111 1.10 -14.17 -5.90
N SER A 112 -0.10 -13.64 -6.15
CA SER A 112 -0.58 -12.41 -5.52
C SER A 112 -1.75 -12.71 -4.61
N GLN A 113 -1.61 -12.34 -3.35
CA GLN A 113 -2.70 -12.36 -2.37
C GLN A 113 -3.15 -10.94 -2.10
N ARG A 114 -4.37 -10.61 -2.51
CA ARG A 114 -4.95 -9.28 -2.25
C ARG A 114 -5.42 -9.17 -0.80
N PRO A 115 -5.27 -7.98 -0.18
CA PRO A 115 -5.82 -7.74 1.15
C PRO A 115 -7.34 -7.53 1.10
N ASN A 116 -8.00 -7.65 2.24
CA ASN A 116 -9.37 -7.18 2.40
C ASN A 116 -9.35 -5.66 2.65
N LEU A 117 -9.84 -4.88 1.70
CA LEU A 117 -9.91 -3.42 1.79
C LEU A 117 -11.21 -2.88 2.41
N MET A 118 -12.18 -3.75 2.71
CA MET A 118 -13.47 -3.32 3.30
C MET A 118 -13.35 -2.45 4.57
N PRO A 119 -12.31 -2.59 5.42
CA PRO A 119 -12.13 -1.65 6.54
C PRO A 119 -11.94 -0.18 6.11
N ILE A 120 -11.53 0.10 4.87
CA ILE A 120 -11.49 1.47 4.32
C ILE A 120 -12.90 2.05 4.22
N LEU A 121 -13.92 1.23 3.91
CA LEU A 121 -15.31 1.68 3.91
C LEU A 121 -15.72 2.23 5.28
N ASN A 122 -15.37 1.52 6.35
CA ASN A 122 -15.67 1.97 7.72
C ASN A 122 -14.97 3.32 8.02
N ILE A 123 -13.73 3.51 7.57
CA ILE A 123 -13.02 4.78 7.73
C ILE A 123 -13.78 5.92 7.02
N LEU A 124 -14.26 5.68 5.79
CA LEU A 124 -15.05 6.66 5.05
C LEU A 124 -16.43 6.92 5.66
N GLU A 125 -17.06 5.90 6.25
CA GLU A 125 -18.34 6.05 6.95
C GLU A 125 -18.20 6.87 8.23
N GLU A 126 -17.11 6.69 8.97
CA GLU A 126 -16.85 7.35 10.25
C GLU A 126 -16.27 8.76 10.09
N ASN A 127 -15.38 8.96 9.12
CA ASN A 127 -14.56 10.17 9.00
C ASN A 127 -14.56 10.79 7.59
N GLY A 128 -15.33 10.23 6.63
CA GLY A 128 -15.26 10.60 5.22
C GLY A 128 -15.51 12.08 4.99
N ASP A 129 -16.53 12.65 5.61
CA ASP A 129 -16.87 14.08 5.45
C ASP A 129 -15.70 14.97 5.91
N GLU A 130 -15.13 14.70 7.09
CA GLU A 130 -13.98 15.45 7.61
C GLU A 130 -12.76 15.35 6.70
N ILE A 131 -12.45 14.15 6.22
CA ILE A 131 -11.31 13.87 5.35
C ILE A 131 -11.47 14.60 4.01
N ILE A 132 -12.64 14.48 3.39
CA ILE A 132 -12.89 14.96 2.02
C ILE A 132 -13.11 16.49 1.99
N GLU A 133 -13.79 17.09 2.98
CA GLU A 133 -13.98 18.53 3.05
C GLU A 133 -12.65 19.32 3.14
N ASN A 134 -11.62 18.68 3.66
CA ASN A 134 -10.30 19.29 3.86
C ASN A 134 -9.27 18.89 2.78
N CYS A 135 -9.66 18.14 1.74
CA CYS A 135 -8.76 17.76 0.68
C CYS A 135 -8.98 18.55 -0.61
N ASP A 136 -7.92 18.67 -1.42
CA ASP A 136 -7.96 19.29 -2.75
C ASP A 136 -8.23 18.26 -3.85
N SER A 137 -7.81 17.03 -3.62
CA SER A 137 -7.98 15.93 -4.57
C SER A 137 -7.89 14.57 -3.89
N VAL A 138 -8.49 13.59 -4.54
CA VAL A 138 -8.52 12.21 -4.08
C VAL A 138 -7.95 11.30 -5.17
N VAL A 139 -7.09 10.38 -4.76
CA VAL A 139 -6.52 9.33 -5.60
C VAL A 139 -6.96 7.98 -5.05
N ALA A 140 -7.58 7.15 -5.88
CA ALA A 140 -8.01 5.81 -5.51
C ALA A 140 -7.55 4.78 -6.55
N GLU A 141 -7.25 3.57 -6.10
CA GLU A 141 -6.95 2.46 -7.01
C GLU A 141 -8.21 2.08 -7.83
N ILE A 142 -8.00 1.79 -9.11
CA ILE A 142 -9.11 1.44 -10.01
C ILE A 142 -9.77 0.10 -9.67
N ASP A 143 -9.07 -0.78 -9.00
CA ASP A 143 -9.52 -2.13 -8.64
C ASP A 143 -10.03 -2.22 -7.18
N MET A 144 -10.34 -1.09 -6.56
CA MET A 144 -11.03 -1.05 -5.27
C MET A 144 -12.43 -1.65 -5.32
N ASP A 145 -12.87 -2.13 -4.17
CA ASP A 145 -14.24 -2.63 -4.00
C ASP A 145 -15.25 -1.53 -4.34
N LYS A 146 -16.29 -1.94 -5.08
CA LYS A 146 -17.31 -1.03 -5.61
C LYS A 146 -17.99 -0.21 -4.51
N GLU A 147 -18.20 -0.80 -3.35
CA GLU A 147 -18.84 -0.16 -2.19
C GLU A 147 -17.98 1.00 -1.66
N ILE A 148 -16.66 0.83 -1.61
CA ILE A 148 -15.73 1.87 -1.20
C ILE A 148 -15.76 3.05 -2.19
N ILE A 149 -15.70 2.75 -3.50
CA ILE A 149 -15.78 3.80 -4.53
C ILE A 149 -17.11 4.53 -4.51
N LYS A 150 -18.24 3.81 -4.33
CA LYS A 150 -19.54 4.44 -4.20
C LYS A 150 -19.61 5.40 -3.01
N LYS A 151 -19.08 5.00 -1.86
CA LYS A 151 -19.06 5.84 -0.66
C LYS A 151 -18.20 7.07 -0.85
N LEU A 152 -17.05 6.91 -1.53
CA LEU A 152 -16.11 7.99 -1.81
C LEU A 152 -16.69 9.12 -2.67
N VAL A 153 -17.61 8.81 -3.58
CA VAL A 153 -18.20 9.79 -4.53
C VAL A 153 -19.57 10.32 -4.09
N GLN A 154 -20.06 9.93 -2.93
CA GLN A 154 -21.31 10.43 -2.31
C GLN A 154 -21.06 11.68 -1.49
#